data_2c256c86763893ca14582c3c95b8ea4f
#
_entry.id   2c256c86763893ca14582c3c95b8ea4f
#
_cell.length_a   1.000
_cell.length_b   1.000
_cell.length_c   1.000
_cell.angle_alpha   90.00
_cell.angle_beta   90.00
_cell.angle_gamma   90.00
#
_symmetry.space_group_name_H-M   'P 1'
#
loop_
_entity.id
_entity.type
_entity.pdbx_description
1 polymer ?
#
loop_
_entity_poly.entity_id
_entity_poly.type
_entity_poly.pdbx_seq_one_letter_code
_entity_poly.pdbx_strand_id
1 'polypeptide(L)'
;MLEVIVALTLLICVLSVSVSLLFRHGRLLIAQRHYRQALDEVSNQLDRITALQLSDVASSLKKLAVSEFAAERLADAKLTGEATQTDIGQRVVLRLTWKEAQEQTVAMTGWILPSSRAGEQKAQ
;
A
#
# COMPACT_ATOMS: atom_id res chain seq x y z
N MET A 1 54.07 -19.10 -2.98
CA MET A 1 52.97 -20.11 -3.05
C MET A 1 51.96 -19.91 -1.93
N LEU A 2 52.37 -19.89 -0.68
CA LEU A 2 51.44 -19.68 0.46
C LEU A 2 50.73 -18.33 0.41
N GLU A 3 51.42 -17.26 0.07
CA GLU A 3 50.84 -15.90 -0.05
C GLU A 3 49.74 -15.79 -1.09
N VAL A 4 49.90 -16.49 -2.23
CA VAL A 4 48.88 -16.50 -3.29
C VAL A 4 47.62 -17.23 -2.85
N ILE A 5 47.77 -18.32 -2.10
CA ILE A 5 46.63 -19.10 -1.57
C ILE A 5 45.87 -18.28 -0.53
N VAL A 6 46.59 -17.59 0.36
CA VAL A 6 45.94 -16.71 1.36
C VAL A 6 45.23 -15.55 0.68
N ALA A 7 45.86 -14.90 -0.28
CA ALA A 7 45.24 -13.80 -1.02
C ALA A 7 43.99 -14.26 -1.78
N LEU A 8 44.05 -15.42 -2.44
CA LEU A 8 42.90 -15.98 -3.15
C LEU A 8 41.72 -16.32 -2.20
N THR A 9 42.03 -16.90 -1.04
CA THR A 9 41.04 -17.24 -0.03
C THR A 9 40.34 -15.99 0.50
N LEU A 10 41.10 -14.94 0.81
CA LEU A 10 40.55 -13.64 1.24
C LEU A 10 39.68 -13.02 0.15
N LEU A 11 40.09 -13.08 -1.11
CA LEU A 11 39.33 -12.57 -2.24
C LEU A 11 37.99 -13.29 -2.38
N ILE A 12 37.99 -14.62 -2.27
CA ILE A 12 36.75 -15.44 -2.32
C ILE A 12 35.82 -15.08 -1.16
N CYS A 13 36.35 -14.91 0.06
CA CYS A 13 35.53 -14.49 1.20
C CYS A 13 34.88 -13.13 1.00
N VAL A 14 35.64 -12.14 0.51
CA VAL A 14 35.11 -10.79 0.24
C VAL A 14 34.05 -10.82 -0.84
N LEU A 15 34.29 -11.55 -1.93
CA LEU A 15 33.31 -11.70 -3.02
C LEU A 15 32.04 -12.37 -2.54
N SER A 16 32.13 -13.41 -1.71
CA SER A 16 30.96 -14.13 -1.18
C SER A 16 30.07 -13.23 -0.34
N VAL A 17 30.66 -12.40 0.52
CA VAL A 17 29.92 -11.42 1.33
C VAL A 17 29.29 -10.34 0.46
N SER A 18 30.02 -9.83 -0.52
CA SER A 18 29.54 -8.79 -1.44
C SER A 18 28.34 -9.27 -2.26
N VAL A 19 28.41 -10.48 -2.80
CA VAL A 19 27.30 -11.07 -3.56
C VAL A 19 26.06 -11.25 -2.69
N SER A 20 26.21 -11.71 -1.45
CA SER A 20 25.10 -11.86 -0.52
C SER A 20 24.42 -10.53 -0.21
N LEU A 21 25.20 -9.46 -0.04
CA LEU A 21 24.68 -8.11 0.17
C LEU A 21 23.90 -7.58 -1.04
N LEU A 22 24.40 -7.81 -2.25
CA LEU A 22 23.73 -7.40 -3.49
C LEU A 22 22.37 -8.09 -3.66
N PHE A 23 22.27 -9.37 -3.36
CA PHE A 23 21.00 -10.09 -3.40
C PHE A 23 20.00 -9.59 -2.37
N ARG A 24 20.45 -9.30 -1.15
CA ARG A 24 19.58 -8.69 -0.12
C ARG A 24 19.10 -7.31 -0.54
N HIS A 25 19.96 -6.49 -1.11
CA HIS A 25 19.60 -5.14 -1.60
C HIS A 25 18.59 -5.21 -2.73
N GLY A 26 18.76 -6.10 -3.67
CA GLY A 26 17.81 -6.32 -4.77
C GLY A 26 16.41 -6.69 -4.28
N ARG A 27 16.30 -7.58 -3.30
CA ARG A 27 15.02 -7.95 -2.70
C ARG A 27 14.35 -6.79 -1.99
N LEU A 28 15.10 -5.97 -1.26
CA LEU A 28 14.57 -4.78 -0.58
C LEU A 28 14.02 -3.75 -1.57
N LEU A 29 14.69 -3.53 -2.68
CA LEU A 29 14.24 -2.60 -3.72
C LEU A 29 12.91 -3.06 -4.37
N ILE A 30 12.76 -4.36 -4.60
CA ILE A 30 11.51 -4.92 -5.14
C ILE A 30 10.38 -4.76 -4.10
N ALA A 31 10.64 -5.09 -2.85
CA ALA A 31 9.66 -4.93 -1.77
C ALA A 31 9.23 -3.46 -1.60
N GLN A 32 10.16 -2.50 -1.70
CA GLN A 32 9.84 -1.08 -1.68
C GLN A 32 8.98 -0.63 -2.85
N ARG A 33 9.20 -1.17 -4.05
CA ARG A 33 8.37 -0.87 -5.22
C ARG A 33 6.94 -1.36 -5.02
N HIS A 34 6.78 -2.59 -4.57
CA HIS A 34 5.46 -3.17 -4.28
C HIS A 34 4.73 -2.38 -3.20
N TYR A 35 5.43 -2.00 -2.15
CA TYR A 35 4.87 -1.17 -1.07
C TYR A 35 4.38 0.20 -1.57
N ARG A 36 5.15 0.88 -2.41
CA ARG A 36 4.73 2.15 -3.03
C ARG A 36 3.51 1.97 -3.93
N GLN A 37 3.50 0.93 -4.76
CA GLN A 37 2.35 0.62 -5.60
C GLN A 37 1.09 0.33 -4.78
N ALA A 38 1.24 -0.37 -3.66
CA ALA A 38 0.13 -0.62 -2.74
C ALA A 38 -0.37 0.67 -2.09
N LEU A 39 0.52 1.57 -1.67
CA LEU A 39 0.16 2.89 -1.14
C LEU A 39 -0.59 3.72 -2.17
N ASP A 40 -0.09 3.79 -3.40
CA ASP A 40 -0.72 4.55 -4.49
C ASP A 40 -2.11 4.01 -4.80
N GLU A 41 -2.28 2.69 -4.83
CA GLU A 41 -3.58 2.06 -5.05
C GLU A 41 -4.58 2.41 -3.94
N VAL A 42 -4.18 2.24 -2.67
CA VAL A 42 -5.05 2.56 -1.52
C VAL A 42 -5.38 4.04 -1.49
N SER A 43 -4.41 4.93 -1.76
CA SER A 43 -4.61 6.38 -1.82
C SER A 43 -5.61 6.75 -2.91
N ASN A 44 -5.45 6.24 -4.13
CA ASN A 44 -6.35 6.49 -5.24
C ASN A 44 -7.79 6.02 -4.95
N GLN A 45 -7.93 4.85 -4.35
CA GLN A 45 -9.24 4.32 -3.98
C GLN A 45 -9.86 5.12 -2.84
N LEU A 46 -9.07 5.54 -1.86
CA LEU A 46 -9.53 6.37 -0.76
C LEU A 46 -10.01 7.74 -1.25
N ASP A 47 -9.27 8.38 -2.15
CA ASP A 47 -9.63 9.65 -2.75
C ASP A 47 -10.95 9.56 -3.52
N ARG A 48 -11.18 8.47 -4.24
CA ARG A 48 -12.45 8.22 -4.93
C ARG A 48 -13.61 8.09 -3.95
N ILE A 49 -13.42 7.36 -2.86
CA ILE A 49 -14.47 7.14 -1.85
C ILE A 49 -14.75 8.41 -1.06
N THR A 50 -13.73 9.16 -0.67
CA THR A 50 -13.90 10.40 0.08
C THR A 50 -14.53 11.52 -0.76
N ALA A 51 -14.45 11.45 -2.07
CA ALA A 51 -15.14 12.36 -2.99
C ALA A 51 -16.64 12.05 -3.15
N LEU A 52 -17.10 10.87 -2.70
CA LEU A 52 -18.50 10.47 -2.79
C LEU A 52 -19.35 11.13 -1.70
N GLN A 53 -20.66 11.13 -1.92
CA GLN A 53 -21.63 11.51 -0.87
C GLN A 53 -21.73 10.39 0.17
N LEU A 54 -22.05 10.77 1.40
CA LEU A 54 -22.20 9.84 2.52
C LEU A 54 -23.13 8.64 2.23
N SER A 55 -24.19 8.86 1.45
CA SER A 55 -25.14 7.82 1.03
C SER A 55 -24.52 6.74 0.15
N ASP A 56 -23.52 7.10 -0.65
CA ASP A 56 -22.94 6.22 -1.68
C ASP A 56 -21.74 5.42 -1.19
N VAL A 57 -21.19 5.79 -0.04
CA VAL A 57 -19.97 5.17 0.53
C VAL A 57 -20.18 3.68 0.80
N ALA A 58 -21.27 3.31 1.42
CA ALA A 58 -21.55 1.91 1.77
C ALA A 58 -21.66 1.00 0.55
N SER A 59 -22.29 1.49 -0.53
CA SER A 59 -22.41 0.75 -1.79
C SER A 59 -21.07 0.65 -2.52
N SER A 60 -20.26 1.70 -2.46
CA SER A 60 -18.93 1.73 -3.06
C SER A 60 -17.94 0.82 -2.33
N LEU A 61 -18.02 0.74 -1.01
CA LEU A 61 -17.20 -0.18 -0.21
C LEU A 61 -17.51 -1.65 -0.51
N LYS A 62 -18.73 -1.99 -0.83
CA LYS A 62 -19.11 -3.36 -1.25
C LYS A 62 -18.59 -3.74 -2.63
N LYS A 63 -18.33 -2.75 -3.48
CA LYS A 63 -17.82 -2.92 -4.85
C LYS A 63 -16.31 -2.72 -4.96
N LEU A 64 -15.61 -2.57 -3.84
CA LEU A 64 -14.17 -2.42 -3.83
C LEU A 64 -13.48 -3.61 -4.50
N ALA A 65 -12.65 -3.29 -5.46
CA ALA A 65 -11.79 -4.25 -6.13
C ALA A 65 -10.42 -3.61 -6.36
N VAL A 66 -9.40 -4.44 -6.35
CA VAL A 66 -8.04 -4.02 -6.71
C VAL A 66 -8.05 -3.66 -8.19
N SER A 67 -7.40 -2.57 -8.57
CA SER A 67 -7.25 -2.21 -9.98
C SER A 67 -6.47 -3.30 -10.74
N GLU A 68 -6.74 -3.44 -12.02
CA GLU A 68 -6.03 -4.40 -12.89
C GLU A 68 -4.52 -4.18 -12.84
N PHE A 69 -4.08 -2.94 -12.85
CA PHE A 69 -2.68 -2.56 -12.74
C PHE A 69 -2.01 -3.04 -11.44
N ALA A 70 -2.70 -2.93 -10.31
CA ALA A 70 -2.18 -3.40 -9.02
C ALA A 70 -2.27 -4.93 -8.90
N ALA A 71 -3.33 -5.54 -9.43
CA ALA A 71 -3.52 -6.98 -9.42
C ALA A 71 -2.44 -7.74 -10.21
N GLU A 72 -1.94 -7.15 -11.30
CA GLU A 72 -0.85 -7.74 -12.09
C GLU A 72 0.51 -7.72 -11.37
N ARG A 73 0.71 -6.78 -10.45
CA ARG A 73 2.00 -6.55 -9.78
C ARG A 73 2.06 -7.06 -8.36
N LEU A 74 0.93 -7.13 -7.69
CA LEU A 74 0.80 -7.58 -6.30
C LEU A 74 0.14 -8.94 -6.28
N ALA A 75 0.86 -9.97 -5.85
CA ALA A 75 0.35 -11.33 -5.78
C ALA A 75 -0.76 -11.43 -4.72
N ASP A 76 -1.87 -12.07 -5.06
CA ASP A 76 -3.02 -12.29 -4.19
C ASP A 76 -3.51 -11.00 -3.50
N ALA A 77 -3.50 -9.88 -4.22
CA ALA A 77 -3.92 -8.59 -3.69
C ALA A 77 -5.41 -8.59 -3.34
N LYS A 78 -5.72 -8.19 -2.11
CA LYS A 78 -7.09 -8.04 -1.61
C LYS A 78 -7.28 -6.66 -1.02
N LEU A 79 -8.32 -5.97 -1.45
CA LEU A 79 -8.70 -4.66 -0.96
C LEU A 79 -9.98 -4.78 -0.14
N THR A 80 -9.92 -4.34 1.10
CA THR A 80 -11.08 -4.30 2.01
C THR A 80 -11.27 -2.89 2.52
N GLY A 81 -12.51 -2.53 2.83
CA GLY A 81 -12.86 -1.22 3.35
C GLY A 81 -13.91 -1.30 4.43
N GLU A 82 -13.77 -0.46 5.42
CA GLU A 82 -14.71 -0.30 6.52
C GLU A 82 -15.08 1.19 6.68
N ALA A 83 -16.32 1.47 6.94
CA ALA A 83 -16.80 2.81 7.26
C ALA A 83 -17.44 2.81 8.65
N THR A 84 -17.02 3.75 9.47
CA THR A 84 -17.53 3.94 10.83
C THR A 84 -18.08 5.34 10.96
N GLN A 85 -19.34 5.45 11.39
CA GLN A 85 -19.95 6.74 11.70
C GLN A 85 -19.37 7.27 13.02
N THR A 86 -19.02 8.56 13.02
CA THR A 86 -18.52 9.27 14.20
C THR A 86 -19.25 10.60 14.36
N ASP A 87 -19.05 11.27 15.48
CA ASP A 87 -19.72 12.55 15.79
C ASP A 87 -19.37 13.67 14.78
N ILE A 88 -18.18 13.61 14.19
CA ILE A 88 -17.68 14.62 13.25
C ILE A 88 -17.85 14.25 11.77
N GLY A 89 -18.26 13.02 11.48
CA GLY A 89 -18.41 12.53 10.12
C GLY A 89 -18.20 11.04 10.00
N GLN A 90 -17.95 10.56 8.81
CA GLN A 90 -17.71 9.15 8.56
C GLN A 90 -16.22 8.87 8.35
N ARG A 91 -15.67 7.98 9.15
CA ARG A 91 -14.30 7.48 9.00
C ARG A 91 -14.31 6.28 8.07
N VAL A 92 -13.49 6.32 7.05
CA VAL A 92 -13.29 5.21 6.11
C VAL A 92 -11.87 4.69 6.26
N VAL A 93 -11.73 3.40 6.45
CA VAL A 93 -10.44 2.72 6.52
C VAL A 93 -10.36 1.75 5.35
N LEU A 94 -9.37 1.92 4.49
CA LEU A 94 -9.06 0.98 3.42
C LEU A 94 -7.81 0.19 3.78
N ARG A 95 -7.86 -1.10 3.52
CA ARG A 95 -6.76 -2.02 3.76
C ARG A 95 -6.49 -2.84 2.52
N LEU A 96 -5.26 -2.79 2.04
CA LEU A 96 -4.77 -3.62 0.96
C LEU A 96 -3.76 -4.63 1.51
N THR A 97 -4.02 -5.89 1.24
CA THR A 97 -3.16 -7.01 1.64
C THR A 97 -2.67 -7.72 0.39
N TRP A 98 -1.40 -8.03 0.33
CA TRP A 98 -0.81 -8.83 -0.76
C TRP A 98 0.20 -9.82 -0.21
N LYS A 99 0.55 -10.80 -1.01
CA LYS A 99 1.47 -11.87 -0.62
C LYS A 99 2.83 -11.66 -1.29
N GLU A 100 3.85 -11.58 -0.47
CA GLU A 100 5.26 -11.73 -0.88
C GLU A 100 5.86 -12.97 -0.20
N ALA A 101 7.07 -12.89 0.31
CA ALA A 101 7.61 -13.93 1.18
C ALA A 101 6.76 -14.09 2.46
N GLN A 102 6.20 -12.98 2.94
CA GLN A 102 5.21 -12.91 4.01
C GLN A 102 4.04 -12.04 3.55
N GLU A 103 2.89 -12.18 4.19
CA GLU A 103 1.74 -11.34 3.96
C GLU A 103 2.04 -9.89 4.37
N GLN A 104 1.86 -8.96 3.44
CA GLN A 104 2.06 -7.54 3.63
C GLN A 104 0.71 -6.82 3.64
N THR A 105 0.58 -5.80 4.47
CA THR A 105 -0.65 -5.03 4.59
C THR A 105 -0.35 -3.54 4.67
N VAL A 106 -1.12 -2.75 3.91
CA VAL A 106 -1.16 -1.29 4.01
C VAL A 106 -2.57 -0.86 4.33
N ALA A 107 -2.73 0.02 5.31
CA ALA A 107 -4.02 0.60 5.66
C ALA A 107 -3.93 2.12 5.63
N MET A 108 -4.96 2.77 5.08
CA MET A 108 -5.11 4.22 5.10
C MET A 108 -6.49 4.61 5.61
N THR A 109 -6.54 5.72 6.32
CA THR A 109 -7.78 6.26 6.88
C THR A 109 -8.10 7.60 6.26
N GLY A 110 -9.33 7.76 5.79
CA GLY A 110 -9.88 9.02 5.32
C GLY A 110 -11.13 9.41 6.11
N TRP A 111 -11.50 10.67 6.02
CA TRP A 111 -12.67 11.23 6.66
C TRP A 111 -13.57 11.87 5.64
N ILE A 112 -14.87 11.58 5.74
CA ILE A 112 -15.91 12.24 4.97
C ILE A 112 -16.70 13.10 5.95
N LEU A 113 -16.53 14.40 5.81
CA LEU A 113 -17.28 15.36 6.61
C LEU A 113 -18.63 15.63 5.95
N PRO A 114 -19.72 15.77 6.73
CA PRO A 114 -20.99 16.20 6.19
C PRO A 114 -20.78 17.60 5.59
N SER A 115 -21.14 17.77 4.32
CA SER A 115 -21.01 19.06 3.67
C SER A 115 -21.92 20.07 4.37
N SER A 116 -21.34 21.09 4.97
CA SER A 116 -22.04 22.20 5.60
C SER A 116 -22.78 23.12 4.60
N ARG A 117 -22.84 22.73 3.32
CA ARG A 117 -23.49 23.51 2.26
C ARG A 117 -25.01 23.57 2.32
N ALA A 118 -25.65 22.81 3.22
CA ALA A 118 -27.11 22.87 3.37
C ALA A 118 -27.62 24.10 4.17
N GLY A 119 -26.72 24.88 4.78
CA GLY A 119 -27.08 26.01 5.64
C GLY A 119 -27.02 27.40 5.00
N GLU A 120 -26.33 27.56 3.88
CA GLU A 120 -26.07 28.90 3.31
C GLU A 120 -27.03 29.34 2.20
N GLN A 121 -27.89 28.46 1.72
CA GLN A 121 -28.85 28.80 0.65
C GLN A 121 -30.23 29.28 1.15
N LYS A 122 -30.44 29.49 2.45
CA LYS A 122 -31.70 30.01 3.01
C LYS A 122 -31.61 31.42 3.63
N ALA A 123 -30.54 32.13 3.37
CA ALA A 123 -30.35 33.49 3.87
C ALA A 123 -30.13 34.52 2.73
N GLN A 124 -30.92 34.43 1.67
CA GLN A 124 -31.10 35.54 0.68
C GLN A 124 -32.57 35.66 0.32
#